data_927e2a17cbe3e59873eac46e0dddc890
#
_entry.id   927e2a17cbe3e59873eac46e0dddc890
#
_cell.length_a   1.000
_cell.length_b   1.000
_cell.length_c   1.000
_cell.angle_alpha   90.00
_cell.angle_beta   90.00
_cell.angle_gamma   90.00
#
_symmetry.space_group_name_H-M   'P 1'
#
loop_
_entity.id
_entity.type
_entity.pdbx_description
1 polymer ?
#
loop_
_entity_poly.entity_id
_entity_poly.type
_entity_poly.pdbx_seq_one_letter_code
_entity_poly.pdbx_strand_id
1 'polypeptide(L)'
;MHKDSLTSKELMTVYHQLLKRIGPRHWWPADFPFEIIIGAILTQNTAWANVKKTINNLKQNNLLSPQALSKVPEKELASLIRPSGYFNQKAKKVKQFVNYFLNHYQGSIKKMSQKNTNALRKELLSIYGIGPETADSILLYALKKPIFVVDTYTSRILYRHGWLHENPSYKELQDFFMERLPTDVALFNEFHALLDYIGHFYCRKTPRCDLCPLKNRLPKNRAL
;
A
#
# COMPACT_ATOMS: atom_id res chain seq x y z
N MET A 1 4.61 -24.36 -17.97
CA MET A 1 4.72 -22.99 -18.52
C MET A 1 3.31 -22.44 -18.60
N HIS A 2 2.93 -21.49 -17.71
CA HIS A 2 1.63 -20.81 -17.79
C HIS A 2 1.63 -19.91 -19.04
N LYS A 3 0.78 -20.28 -20.00
CA LYS A 3 0.71 -19.69 -21.35
C LYS A 3 0.08 -18.29 -21.41
N ASP A 4 -0.29 -17.68 -20.27
CA ASP A 4 -1.15 -16.48 -20.22
C ASP A 4 -0.62 -15.34 -19.34
N SER A 5 0.70 -15.24 -19.16
CA SER A 5 1.26 -14.07 -18.47
C SER A 5 1.21 -12.84 -19.41
N LEU A 6 0.56 -11.77 -18.94
CA LEU A 6 0.47 -10.51 -19.68
C LEU A 6 1.85 -9.98 -20.11
N THR A 7 1.96 -9.57 -21.36
CA THR A 7 3.11 -8.79 -21.83
C THR A 7 3.09 -7.38 -21.24
N SER A 8 4.22 -6.67 -21.28
CA SER A 8 4.31 -5.26 -20.86
C SER A 8 3.26 -4.37 -21.54
N LYS A 9 3.04 -4.56 -22.85
CA LYS A 9 2.05 -3.82 -23.62
C LYS A 9 0.62 -4.09 -23.17
N GLU A 10 0.29 -5.34 -22.87
CA GLU A 10 -1.03 -5.72 -22.38
C GLU A 10 -1.26 -5.20 -20.95
N LEU A 11 -0.26 -5.24 -20.08
CA LEU A 11 -0.36 -4.70 -18.72
C LEU A 11 -0.56 -3.18 -18.75
N MET A 12 0.15 -2.45 -19.62
CA MET A 12 -0.10 -1.02 -19.84
C MET A 12 -1.51 -0.76 -20.41
N THR A 13 -2.02 -1.65 -21.26
CA THR A 13 -3.40 -1.54 -21.75
C THR A 13 -4.41 -1.72 -20.63
N VAL A 14 -4.16 -2.63 -19.66
CA VAL A 14 -4.97 -2.76 -18.44
C VAL A 14 -4.97 -1.46 -17.64
N TYR A 15 -3.80 -0.87 -17.40
CA TYR A 15 -3.68 0.41 -16.71
C TYR A 15 -4.52 1.51 -17.37
N HIS A 16 -4.35 1.73 -18.66
CA HIS A 16 -5.10 2.75 -19.39
C HIS A 16 -6.61 2.49 -19.42
N GLN A 17 -7.02 1.22 -19.50
CA GLN A 17 -8.43 0.84 -19.43
C GLN A 17 -9.03 1.19 -18.08
N LEU A 18 -8.33 0.90 -16.98
CA LEU A 18 -8.75 1.25 -15.63
C LEU A 18 -8.80 2.76 -15.43
N LEU A 19 -7.73 3.47 -15.81
CA LEU A 19 -7.66 4.92 -15.69
C LEU A 19 -8.79 5.61 -16.46
N LYS A 20 -9.09 5.16 -17.68
CA LYS A 20 -10.18 5.71 -18.50
C LYS A 20 -11.57 5.46 -17.88
N ARG A 21 -11.78 4.30 -17.23
CA ARG A 21 -13.09 3.91 -16.70
C ARG A 21 -13.38 4.42 -15.31
N ILE A 22 -12.34 4.56 -14.48
CA ILE A 22 -12.45 4.90 -13.06
C ILE A 22 -12.03 6.37 -12.83
N GLY A 23 -11.13 6.88 -13.64
CA GLY A 23 -10.46 8.17 -13.44
C GLY A 23 -9.28 8.08 -12.46
N PRO A 24 -8.50 9.17 -12.34
CA PRO A 24 -7.35 9.24 -11.44
C PRO A 24 -7.79 9.13 -9.99
N ARG A 25 -7.01 8.38 -9.19
CA ARG A 25 -7.33 8.11 -7.79
C ARG A 25 -6.72 9.10 -6.81
N HIS A 26 -5.64 9.78 -7.23
CA HIS A 26 -4.91 10.74 -6.38
C HIS A 26 -4.55 10.15 -5.01
N TRP A 27 -4.07 8.93 -5.03
CA TRP A 27 -3.68 8.21 -3.83
C TRP A 27 -2.21 8.57 -3.48
N TRP A 28 -1.87 8.83 -2.27
CA TRP A 28 -2.49 8.70 -0.95
C TRP A 28 -3.01 10.07 -0.47
N PRO A 29 -4.26 10.21 0.01
CA PRO A 29 -4.77 11.48 0.52
C PRO A 29 -4.18 11.79 1.90
N ALA A 30 -3.20 12.68 1.95
CA ALA A 30 -2.53 13.14 3.17
C ALA A 30 -1.93 14.52 2.96
N ASP A 31 -1.76 15.28 4.03
CA ASP A 31 -1.23 16.64 3.95
C ASP A 31 0.31 16.64 3.83
N PHE A 32 0.99 15.61 4.35
CA PHE A 32 2.45 15.52 4.34
C PHE A 32 2.94 14.06 4.44
N PRO A 33 4.21 13.78 4.04
CA PRO A 33 4.72 12.41 3.93
C PRO A 33 4.71 11.60 5.23
N PHE A 34 4.93 12.22 6.38
CA PHE A 34 4.91 11.50 7.67
C PHE A 34 3.50 10.98 8.00
N GLU A 35 2.45 11.70 7.62
CA GLU A 35 1.06 11.23 7.72
C GLU A 35 0.85 9.95 6.92
N ILE A 36 1.40 9.88 5.69
CA ILE A 36 1.35 8.67 4.86
C ILE A 36 2.00 7.49 5.57
N ILE A 37 3.16 7.70 6.17
CA ILE A 37 3.88 6.64 6.89
C ILE A 37 3.05 6.09 8.06
N ILE A 38 2.51 6.97 8.88
CA ILE A 38 1.65 6.56 9.99
C ILE A 38 0.39 5.87 9.47
N GLY A 39 -0.22 6.41 8.42
CA GLY A 39 -1.36 5.80 7.73
C GLY A 39 -1.06 4.38 7.24
N ALA A 40 0.09 4.15 6.61
CA ALA A 40 0.50 2.83 6.13
C ALA A 40 0.64 1.80 7.28
N ILE A 41 1.16 2.21 8.44
CA ILE A 41 1.22 1.34 9.62
C ILE A 41 -0.19 1.06 10.17
N LEU A 42 -1.06 2.07 10.19
CA LEU A 42 -2.42 1.96 10.72
C LEU A 42 -3.38 1.21 9.79
N THR A 43 -3.10 1.11 8.49
CA THR A 43 -3.95 0.44 7.50
C THR A 43 -3.90 -1.09 7.60
N GLN A 44 -2.91 -1.66 8.27
CA GLN A 44 -2.76 -3.11 8.42
C GLN A 44 -4.06 -3.75 8.95
N ASN A 45 -4.69 -4.62 8.13
CA ASN A 45 -5.94 -5.31 8.46
C ASN A 45 -7.08 -4.37 8.91
N THR A 46 -7.22 -3.22 8.29
CA THR A 46 -8.22 -2.22 8.69
C THR A 46 -8.79 -1.48 7.49
N ALA A 47 -10.09 -1.20 7.51
CA ALA A 47 -10.75 -0.40 6.49
C ALA A 47 -10.27 1.07 6.52
N TRP A 48 -10.03 1.64 5.33
CA TRP A 48 -9.55 3.02 5.18
C TRP A 48 -10.37 4.06 5.95
N ALA A 49 -11.70 3.88 6.04
CA ALA A 49 -12.56 4.78 6.82
C ALA A 49 -12.15 4.87 8.30
N ASN A 50 -11.67 3.79 8.89
CA ASN A 50 -11.18 3.75 10.26
C ASN A 50 -9.79 4.37 10.39
N VAL A 51 -8.94 4.21 9.38
CA VAL A 51 -7.63 4.88 9.34
C VAL A 51 -7.82 6.39 9.30
N LYS A 52 -8.74 6.91 8.47
CA LYS A 52 -9.07 8.34 8.43
C LYS A 52 -9.52 8.88 9.79
N LYS A 53 -10.41 8.16 10.49
CA LYS A 53 -10.83 8.55 11.84
C LYS A 53 -9.63 8.62 12.79
N THR A 54 -8.75 7.63 12.72
CA THR A 54 -7.56 7.57 13.57
C THR A 54 -6.58 8.70 13.27
N ILE A 55 -6.30 8.99 12.01
CA ILE A 55 -5.45 10.11 11.60
C ILE A 55 -6.04 11.44 12.07
N ASN A 56 -7.36 11.63 11.94
CA ASN A 56 -8.04 12.83 12.43
C ASN A 56 -7.91 12.97 13.95
N ASN A 57 -8.06 11.89 14.72
CA ASN A 57 -7.84 11.92 16.16
C ASN A 57 -6.41 12.37 16.50
N LEU A 58 -5.41 11.86 15.80
CA LEU A 58 -4.01 12.27 16.01
C LEU A 58 -3.79 13.74 15.63
N LYS A 59 -4.39 14.22 14.54
CA LYS A 59 -4.33 15.65 14.14
C LYS A 59 -4.97 16.56 15.19
N GLN A 60 -6.17 16.25 15.67
CA GLN A 60 -6.91 17.04 16.68
C GLN A 60 -6.15 17.13 18.01
N ASN A 61 -5.34 16.16 18.34
CA ASN A 61 -4.50 16.16 19.53
C ASN A 61 -3.07 16.66 19.27
N ASN A 62 -2.78 17.23 18.10
CA ASN A 62 -1.46 17.73 17.69
C ASN A 62 -0.33 16.67 17.81
N LEU A 63 -0.66 15.39 17.59
CA LEU A 63 0.25 14.27 17.78
C LEU A 63 0.89 13.77 16.48
N LEU A 64 0.46 14.24 15.33
CA LEU A 64 0.93 13.71 14.04
C LEU A 64 2.28 14.32 13.61
N SER A 65 3.26 14.23 14.52
CA SER A 65 4.67 14.54 14.28
C SER A 65 5.57 13.50 14.96
N PRO A 66 6.81 13.27 14.45
CA PRO A 66 7.73 12.32 15.08
C PRO A 66 8.01 12.64 16.54
N GLN A 67 8.24 13.93 16.85
CA GLN A 67 8.55 14.39 18.21
C GLN A 67 7.38 14.23 19.17
N ALA A 68 6.16 14.56 18.74
CA ALA A 68 4.98 14.41 19.57
C ALA A 68 4.66 12.93 19.82
N LEU A 69 4.65 12.10 18.76
CA LEU A 69 4.41 10.66 18.88
C LEU A 69 5.47 9.93 19.72
N SER A 70 6.73 10.42 19.74
CA SER A 70 7.76 9.82 20.60
C SER A 70 7.48 10.03 22.08
N LYS A 71 6.89 11.17 22.46
CA LYS A 71 6.63 11.55 23.86
C LYS A 71 5.37 10.94 24.45
N VAL A 72 4.33 10.71 23.61
CA VAL A 72 3.07 10.14 24.07
C VAL A 72 3.28 8.73 24.65
N PRO A 73 2.75 8.42 25.83
CA PRO A 73 2.75 7.05 26.37
C PRO A 73 2.04 6.07 25.43
N GLU A 74 2.59 4.84 25.31
CA GLU A 74 2.04 3.83 24.39
C GLU A 74 0.56 3.53 24.68
N LYS A 75 0.14 3.47 25.95
CA LYS A 75 -1.26 3.25 26.36
C LYS A 75 -2.18 4.38 25.89
N GLU A 76 -1.72 5.62 25.96
CA GLU A 76 -2.47 6.79 25.51
C GLU A 76 -2.59 6.79 23.98
N LEU A 77 -1.47 6.53 23.27
CA LEU A 77 -1.49 6.37 21.82
C LEU A 77 -2.46 5.25 21.40
N ALA A 78 -2.43 4.11 22.07
CA ALA A 78 -3.35 3.00 21.81
C ALA A 78 -4.81 3.40 21.94
N SER A 79 -5.16 4.21 22.94
CA SER A 79 -6.51 4.74 23.10
C SER A 79 -6.94 5.64 21.93
N LEU A 80 -6.07 6.56 21.50
CA LEU A 80 -6.33 7.50 20.40
C LEU A 80 -6.48 6.80 19.04
N ILE A 81 -5.72 5.72 18.82
CA ILE A 81 -5.77 4.96 17.57
C ILE A 81 -6.76 3.78 17.59
N ARG A 82 -7.58 3.65 18.61
CA ARG A 82 -8.56 2.56 18.79
C ARG A 82 -9.44 2.29 17.55
N PRO A 83 -9.90 3.29 16.78
CA PRO A 83 -10.70 3.03 15.58
C PRO A 83 -9.98 2.17 14.53
N SER A 84 -8.64 2.18 14.49
CA SER A 84 -7.87 1.38 13.54
C SER A 84 -7.86 -0.14 13.82
N GLY A 85 -8.41 -0.61 14.93
CA GLY A 85 -8.34 -2.00 15.38
C GLY A 85 -6.90 -2.44 15.73
N TYR A 86 -6.76 -3.56 16.43
CA TYR A 86 -5.45 -4.06 16.91
C TYR A 86 -4.57 -2.95 17.52
N PHE A 87 -5.21 -2.00 18.17
CA PHE A 87 -4.64 -0.71 18.54
C PHE A 87 -3.43 -0.81 19.49
N ASN A 88 -3.38 -1.78 20.41
CA ASN A 88 -2.22 -2.01 21.28
C ASN A 88 -0.99 -2.40 20.45
N GLN A 89 -1.15 -3.35 19.52
CA GLN A 89 -0.05 -3.77 18.64
C GLN A 89 0.36 -2.65 17.69
N LYS A 90 -0.60 -1.89 17.15
CA LYS A 90 -0.34 -0.76 16.25
C LYS A 90 0.35 0.40 16.97
N ALA A 91 -0.01 0.69 18.21
CA ALA A 91 0.69 1.68 19.02
C ALA A 91 2.18 1.31 19.18
N LYS A 92 2.46 0.05 19.52
CA LYS A 92 3.84 -0.45 19.58
C LYS A 92 4.57 -0.31 18.25
N LYS A 93 3.95 -0.68 17.11
CA LYS A 93 4.54 -0.54 15.77
C LYS A 93 4.84 0.93 15.42
N VAL A 94 3.91 1.84 15.69
CA VAL A 94 4.09 3.28 15.50
C VAL A 94 5.26 3.78 16.34
N LYS A 95 5.33 3.42 17.62
CA LYS A 95 6.42 3.81 18.51
C LYS A 95 7.77 3.28 18.03
N GLN A 96 7.85 2.03 17.58
CA GLN A 96 9.07 1.44 17.03
C GLN A 96 9.53 2.18 15.78
N PHE A 97 8.63 2.47 14.84
CA PHE A 97 8.97 3.26 13.68
C PHE A 97 9.43 4.67 14.04
N VAL A 98 8.70 5.36 14.91
CA VAL A 98 9.02 6.74 15.33
C VAL A 98 10.39 6.82 16.00
N ASN A 99 10.70 5.90 16.91
CA ASN A 99 12.00 5.83 17.56
C ASN A 99 13.13 5.58 16.54
N TYR A 100 12.92 4.63 15.62
CA TYR A 100 13.86 4.37 14.54
C TYR A 100 14.10 5.62 13.69
N PHE A 101 13.01 6.29 13.27
CA PHE A 101 13.04 7.46 12.41
C PHE A 101 13.75 8.67 13.07
N LEU A 102 13.53 8.87 14.36
CA LEU A 102 14.23 9.92 15.11
C LEU A 102 15.71 9.61 15.28
N ASN A 103 16.08 8.38 15.65
CA ASN A 103 17.44 8.00 15.92
C ASN A 103 18.33 7.97 14.67
N HIS A 104 17.80 7.50 13.54
CA HIS A 104 18.58 7.33 12.30
C HIS A 104 18.48 8.51 11.34
N TYR A 105 17.37 9.24 11.38
CA TYR A 105 17.08 10.31 10.41
C TYR A 105 16.73 11.66 11.06
N GLN A 106 16.79 11.80 12.39
CA GLN A 106 16.37 12.98 13.17
C GLN A 106 14.96 13.45 12.82
N GLY A 107 14.06 12.54 12.45
CA GLY A 107 12.70 12.85 12.01
C GLY A 107 12.63 13.55 10.63
N SER A 108 13.67 13.50 9.83
CA SER A 108 13.76 14.17 8.54
C SER A 108 13.42 13.24 7.38
N ILE A 109 12.26 13.46 6.76
CA ILE A 109 11.86 12.79 5.51
C ILE A 109 12.90 13.00 4.41
N LYS A 110 13.47 14.20 4.30
CA LYS A 110 14.50 14.53 3.31
C LYS A 110 15.72 13.62 3.47
N LYS A 111 16.24 13.44 4.69
CA LYS A 111 17.38 12.54 4.95
C LYS A 111 17.04 11.09 4.60
N MET A 112 15.86 10.63 5.00
CA MET A 112 15.39 9.27 4.72
C MET A 112 15.22 9.03 3.21
N SER A 113 14.68 9.99 2.46
CA SER A 113 14.46 9.87 1.03
C SER A 113 15.74 9.86 0.19
N GLN A 114 16.86 10.38 0.71
CA GLN A 114 18.16 10.36 0.02
C GLN A 114 18.78 8.96 -0.03
N LYS A 115 18.35 8.04 0.84
CA LYS A 115 18.91 6.69 0.88
C LYS A 115 18.52 5.87 -0.34
N ASN A 116 19.39 4.95 -0.76
CA ASN A 116 19.09 4.00 -1.84
C ASN A 116 17.84 3.18 -1.50
N THR A 117 16.96 2.93 -2.48
CA THR A 117 15.67 2.26 -2.29
C THR A 117 15.81 0.88 -1.66
N ASN A 118 16.73 0.04 -2.17
CA ASN A 118 16.91 -1.32 -1.66
C ASN A 118 17.49 -1.34 -0.25
N ALA A 119 18.44 -0.45 0.04
CA ALA A 119 19.01 -0.31 1.38
C ALA A 119 17.94 0.14 2.39
N LEU A 120 17.15 1.16 2.01
CA LEU A 120 16.08 1.67 2.86
C LEU A 120 14.96 0.64 3.07
N ARG A 121 14.63 -0.13 2.02
CA ARG A 121 13.66 -1.24 2.14
C ARG A 121 14.10 -2.27 3.18
N LYS A 122 15.37 -2.68 3.15
CA LYS A 122 15.93 -3.61 4.15
C LYS A 122 15.83 -3.05 5.57
N GLU A 123 16.11 -1.76 5.74
CA GLU A 123 15.95 -1.09 7.03
C GLU A 123 14.51 -1.07 7.52
N LEU A 124 13.57 -0.67 6.66
CA LEU A 124 12.15 -0.66 7.00
C LEU A 124 11.67 -2.05 7.43
N LEU A 125 12.08 -3.09 6.72
CA LEU A 125 11.75 -4.48 7.04
C LEU A 125 12.37 -4.97 8.36
N SER A 126 13.43 -4.34 8.86
CA SER A 126 14.01 -4.66 10.16
C SER A 126 13.25 -4.05 11.35
N ILE A 127 12.35 -3.09 11.08
CA ILE A 127 11.53 -2.46 12.12
C ILE A 127 10.37 -3.38 12.51
N TYR A 128 10.21 -3.62 13.80
CA TYR A 128 9.13 -4.47 14.32
C TYR A 128 7.76 -4.04 13.78
N GLY A 129 7.08 -4.99 13.14
CA GLY A 129 5.72 -4.82 12.65
C GLY A 129 5.60 -4.12 11.30
N ILE A 130 6.70 -3.86 10.61
CA ILE A 130 6.72 -3.40 9.22
C ILE A 130 7.02 -4.59 8.30
N GLY A 131 5.99 -5.06 7.60
CA GLY A 131 6.11 -6.08 6.56
C GLY A 131 6.33 -5.48 5.17
N PRO A 132 6.49 -6.35 4.14
CA PRO A 132 6.78 -5.91 2.77
C PRO A 132 5.79 -4.87 2.23
N GLU A 133 4.49 -5.10 2.35
CA GLU A 133 3.44 -4.17 1.89
C GLU A 133 3.55 -2.80 2.56
N THR A 134 3.76 -2.77 3.89
CA THR A 134 3.90 -1.50 4.62
C THR A 134 5.20 -0.78 4.26
N ALA A 135 6.32 -1.51 4.13
CA ALA A 135 7.60 -0.94 3.72
C ALA A 135 7.52 -0.33 2.32
N ASP A 136 6.94 -1.05 1.37
CA ASP A 136 6.82 -0.61 -0.02
C ASP A 136 5.80 0.54 -0.16
N SER A 137 4.72 0.55 0.65
CA SER A 137 3.80 1.69 0.74
C SER A 137 4.51 2.96 1.25
N ILE A 138 5.35 2.85 2.27
CA ILE A 138 6.16 3.97 2.75
C ILE A 138 7.10 4.46 1.64
N LEU A 139 7.78 3.55 0.96
CA LEU A 139 8.72 3.89 -0.12
C LEU A 139 8.02 4.59 -1.28
N LEU A 140 6.92 4.02 -1.79
CA LEU A 140 6.22 4.56 -2.95
C LEU A 140 5.50 5.87 -2.62
N TYR A 141 4.64 5.85 -1.60
CA TYR A 141 3.70 6.94 -1.36
C TYR A 141 4.32 8.10 -0.58
N ALA A 142 5.12 7.82 0.45
CA ALA A 142 5.70 8.87 1.28
C ALA A 142 7.05 9.37 0.74
N LEU A 143 7.89 8.47 0.23
CA LEU A 143 9.27 8.78 -0.13
C LEU A 143 9.51 8.87 -1.65
N LYS A 144 8.46 8.66 -2.44
CA LYS A 144 8.51 8.74 -3.92
C LYS A 144 9.60 7.87 -4.55
N LYS A 145 9.75 6.66 -4.02
CA LYS A 145 10.67 5.65 -4.55
C LYS A 145 9.92 4.74 -5.53
N PRO A 146 10.52 4.42 -6.69
CA PRO A 146 9.86 3.59 -7.70
C PRO A 146 9.89 2.11 -7.32
N ILE A 147 8.97 1.72 -6.45
CA ILE A 147 8.70 0.33 -6.06
C ILE A 147 7.20 0.06 -6.17
N PHE A 148 6.81 -1.04 -6.80
CA PHE A 148 5.40 -1.36 -6.94
C PHE A 148 4.87 -2.00 -5.66
N VAL A 149 3.77 -1.50 -5.13
CA VAL A 149 3.08 -2.08 -3.98
C VAL A 149 2.11 -3.14 -4.46
N VAL A 150 2.08 -4.27 -3.78
CA VAL A 150 1.12 -5.35 -4.02
C VAL A 150 0.44 -5.76 -2.71
N ASP A 151 -0.79 -6.22 -2.81
CA ASP A 151 -1.63 -6.57 -1.69
C ASP A 151 -2.50 -7.80 -1.99
N THR A 152 -3.40 -8.14 -1.08
CA THR A 152 -4.34 -9.25 -1.26
C THR A 152 -5.33 -9.00 -2.39
N TYR A 153 -5.66 -7.75 -2.72
CA TYR A 153 -6.53 -7.42 -3.86
C TYR A 153 -5.80 -7.67 -5.17
N THR A 154 -4.55 -7.22 -5.26
CA THR A 154 -3.67 -7.45 -6.41
C THR A 154 -3.53 -8.94 -6.69
N SER A 155 -3.20 -9.76 -5.66
CA SER A 155 -3.11 -11.22 -5.77
C SER A 155 -4.40 -11.83 -6.33
N ARG A 156 -5.53 -11.49 -5.74
CA ARG A 156 -6.85 -12.01 -6.12
C ARG A 156 -7.22 -11.63 -7.55
N ILE A 157 -6.92 -10.40 -7.99
CA ILE A 157 -7.19 -9.94 -9.35
C ILE A 157 -6.34 -10.73 -10.33
N LEU A 158 -5.03 -10.83 -10.12
CA LEU A 158 -4.13 -11.55 -11.02
C LEU A 158 -4.51 -13.03 -11.13
N TYR A 159 -4.80 -13.68 -10.01
CA TYR A 159 -5.26 -15.07 -9.99
C TYR A 159 -6.56 -15.25 -10.78
N ARG A 160 -7.59 -14.47 -10.49
CA ARG A 160 -8.90 -14.62 -11.14
C ARG A 160 -8.87 -14.36 -12.63
N HIS A 161 -7.98 -13.50 -13.09
CA HIS A 161 -7.76 -13.26 -14.53
C HIS A 161 -6.81 -14.28 -15.18
N GLY A 162 -6.24 -15.23 -14.44
CA GLY A 162 -5.29 -16.22 -14.97
C GLY A 162 -3.93 -15.63 -15.31
N TRP A 163 -3.62 -14.43 -14.82
CA TRP A 163 -2.35 -13.75 -15.10
C TRP A 163 -1.23 -14.23 -14.18
N LEU A 164 -1.56 -14.84 -13.05
CA LEU A 164 -0.63 -15.46 -12.12
C LEU A 164 -1.29 -16.69 -11.47
N HIS A 165 -0.48 -17.59 -10.92
CA HIS A 165 -0.97 -18.76 -10.19
C HIS A 165 -1.63 -18.39 -8.86
N GLU A 166 -2.28 -19.36 -8.23
CA GLU A 166 -2.87 -19.23 -6.90
C GLU A 166 -1.78 -19.11 -5.82
N ASN A 167 -2.03 -18.25 -4.83
CA ASN A 167 -1.14 -18.05 -3.68
C ASN A 167 0.33 -17.69 -4.04
N PRO A 168 0.56 -16.69 -4.89
CA PRO A 168 1.90 -16.22 -5.16
C PRO A 168 2.50 -15.54 -3.91
N SER A 169 3.82 -15.64 -3.76
CA SER A 169 4.54 -14.86 -2.75
C SER A 169 4.45 -13.36 -3.06
N TYR A 170 4.67 -12.52 -2.03
CA TYR A 170 4.74 -11.07 -2.22
C TYR A 170 5.76 -10.68 -3.30
N LYS A 171 6.90 -11.36 -3.32
CA LYS A 171 7.95 -11.10 -4.30
C LYS A 171 7.50 -11.43 -5.73
N GLU A 172 6.87 -12.57 -5.95
CA GLU A 172 6.36 -12.95 -7.28
C GLU A 172 5.31 -11.96 -7.79
N LEU A 173 4.40 -11.51 -6.90
CA LEU A 173 3.44 -10.47 -7.23
C LEU A 173 4.13 -9.16 -7.62
N GLN A 174 5.11 -8.73 -6.86
CA GLN A 174 5.84 -7.49 -7.10
C GLN A 174 6.67 -7.56 -8.38
N ASP A 175 7.40 -8.66 -8.58
CA ASP A 175 8.19 -8.91 -9.79
C ASP A 175 7.31 -8.91 -11.05
N PHE A 176 6.09 -9.45 -10.98
CA PHE A 176 5.13 -9.43 -12.08
C PHE A 176 4.93 -8.01 -12.65
N PHE A 177 4.84 -7.00 -11.80
CA PHE A 177 4.71 -5.60 -12.22
C PHE A 177 6.05 -4.95 -12.52
N MET A 178 7.03 -5.12 -11.65
CA MET A 178 8.33 -4.46 -11.75
C MET A 178 9.12 -4.82 -13.01
N GLU A 179 8.98 -6.06 -13.49
CA GLU A 179 9.63 -6.54 -14.72
C GLU A 179 8.93 -6.09 -16.01
N ARG A 180 7.64 -5.70 -15.91
CA ARG A 180 6.80 -5.42 -17.08
C ARG A 180 6.43 -3.95 -17.25
N LEU A 181 6.52 -3.16 -16.22
CA LEU A 181 6.17 -1.74 -16.26
C LEU A 181 7.41 -0.86 -16.33
N PRO A 182 7.33 0.31 -17.00
CA PRO A 182 8.35 1.33 -16.86
C PRO A 182 8.55 1.72 -15.39
N THR A 183 9.80 1.93 -14.99
CA THR A 183 10.14 2.36 -13.63
C THR A 183 9.72 3.81 -13.42
N ASP A 184 8.47 4.02 -13.01
CA ASP A 184 7.87 5.34 -12.82
C ASP A 184 7.01 5.38 -11.55
N VAL A 185 7.27 6.37 -10.70
CA VAL A 185 6.58 6.54 -9.40
C VAL A 185 5.11 6.87 -9.59
N ALA A 186 4.77 7.73 -10.55
CA ALA A 186 3.40 8.15 -10.77
C ALA A 186 2.55 6.99 -11.33
N LEU A 187 3.12 6.24 -12.28
CA LEU A 187 2.50 5.03 -12.82
C LEU A 187 2.25 4.00 -11.72
N PHE A 188 3.25 3.71 -10.89
CA PHE A 188 3.13 2.70 -9.82
C PHE A 188 2.09 3.11 -8.79
N ASN A 189 2.10 4.37 -8.38
CA ASN A 189 1.13 4.94 -7.44
C ASN A 189 -0.30 4.80 -7.98
N GLU A 190 -0.54 5.29 -9.20
CA GLU A 190 -1.89 5.30 -9.77
C GLU A 190 -2.37 3.88 -10.11
N PHE A 191 -1.51 3.03 -10.64
CA PHE A 191 -1.91 1.68 -11.01
C PHE A 191 -2.28 0.82 -9.78
N HIS A 192 -1.47 0.89 -8.71
CA HIS A 192 -1.84 0.21 -7.47
C HIS A 192 -3.17 0.73 -6.91
N ALA A 193 -3.38 2.03 -6.88
CA ALA A 193 -4.63 2.63 -6.40
C ALA A 193 -5.87 2.21 -7.24
N LEU A 194 -5.69 2.03 -8.54
CA LEU A 194 -6.74 1.51 -9.43
C LEU A 194 -7.03 0.02 -9.16
N LEU A 195 -5.99 -0.79 -8.89
CA LEU A 195 -6.16 -2.20 -8.53
C LEU A 195 -6.82 -2.36 -7.17
N ASP A 196 -6.43 -1.56 -6.17
CA ASP A 196 -7.11 -1.50 -4.87
C ASP A 196 -8.60 -1.17 -5.03
N TYR A 197 -8.93 -0.17 -5.84
CA TYR A 197 -10.31 0.19 -6.16
C TYR A 197 -11.08 -0.98 -6.78
N ILE A 198 -10.50 -1.67 -7.76
CA ILE A 198 -11.11 -2.87 -8.38
C ILE A 198 -11.34 -3.96 -7.33
N GLY A 199 -10.34 -4.22 -6.50
CA GLY A 199 -10.39 -5.22 -5.44
C GLY A 199 -11.48 -4.94 -4.41
N HIS A 200 -11.64 -3.67 -4.06
CA HIS A 200 -12.60 -3.22 -3.05
C HIS A 200 -14.05 -3.21 -3.57
N PHE A 201 -14.30 -2.72 -4.78
CA PHE A 201 -15.66 -2.50 -5.30
C PHE A 201 -16.19 -3.62 -6.18
N TYR A 202 -15.34 -4.30 -6.93
CA TYR A 202 -15.74 -5.31 -7.94
C TYR A 202 -15.18 -6.69 -7.63
N CYS A 203 -13.88 -6.86 -7.47
CA CYS A 203 -13.24 -8.15 -7.27
C CYS A 203 -13.27 -8.56 -5.78
N ARG A 204 -14.46 -8.57 -5.19
CA ARG A 204 -14.72 -8.91 -3.78
C ARG A 204 -14.67 -10.43 -3.54
N LYS A 205 -14.93 -10.88 -2.30
CA LYS A 205 -15.10 -12.31 -1.98
C LYS A 205 -16.15 -12.93 -2.91
N THR A 206 -17.33 -12.30 -3.00
CA THR A 206 -18.32 -12.57 -4.07
C THR A 206 -18.11 -11.51 -5.14
N PRO A 207 -17.58 -11.87 -6.32
CA PRO A 207 -17.20 -10.89 -7.34
C PRO A 207 -18.41 -10.31 -8.07
N ARG A 208 -18.25 -9.07 -8.54
CA ARG A 208 -19.24 -8.34 -9.36
C ARG A 208 -18.68 -8.15 -10.77
N CYS A 209 -18.43 -9.27 -11.46
CA CYS A 209 -17.71 -9.27 -12.74
C CYS A 209 -18.46 -8.54 -13.85
N ASP A 210 -19.80 -8.61 -13.89
CA ASP A 210 -20.63 -7.95 -14.91
C ASP A 210 -20.46 -6.43 -14.92
N LEU A 211 -20.18 -5.84 -13.76
CA LEU A 211 -19.96 -4.40 -13.59
C LEU A 211 -18.47 -4.02 -13.63
N CYS A 212 -17.57 -5.01 -13.60
CA CYS A 212 -16.13 -4.77 -13.49
C CYS A 212 -15.56 -4.16 -14.78
N PRO A 213 -14.75 -3.09 -14.69
CA PRO A 213 -14.04 -2.56 -15.84
C PRO A 213 -13.16 -3.58 -16.58
N LEU A 214 -12.72 -4.65 -15.91
CA LEU A 214 -11.89 -5.71 -16.49
C LEU A 214 -12.65 -6.94 -16.96
N LYS A 215 -13.98 -6.91 -16.99
CA LYS A 215 -14.82 -8.09 -17.35
C LYS A 215 -14.44 -8.77 -18.67
N ASN A 216 -14.06 -7.98 -19.67
CA ASN A 216 -13.69 -8.49 -21.00
C ASN A 216 -12.30 -9.16 -21.05
N ARG A 217 -11.59 -9.19 -19.92
CA ARG A 217 -10.27 -9.82 -19.76
C ARG A 217 -10.31 -11.09 -18.92
N LEU A 218 -11.51 -11.52 -18.52
CA LEU A 218 -11.66 -12.80 -17.84
C LEU A 218 -11.43 -13.96 -18.81
N PRO A 219 -10.76 -15.03 -18.37
CA PRO A 219 -10.63 -16.25 -19.17
C PRO A 219 -12.01 -16.86 -19.45
N LYS A 220 -12.22 -17.33 -20.69
CA LYS A 220 -13.53 -17.85 -21.14
C LYS A 220 -14.03 -19.07 -20.34
N ASN A 221 -13.14 -19.82 -19.69
CA ASN A 221 -13.44 -21.12 -19.06
C ASN A 221 -13.21 -21.14 -17.55
N ARG A 222 -13.16 -20.00 -16.86
CA ARG A 222 -12.94 -19.97 -15.40
C ARG A 222 -14.27 -19.70 -14.68
N ALA A 223 -14.76 -20.73 -13.93
CA ALA A 223 -15.77 -20.51 -12.89
C ALA A 223 -15.16 -19.64 -11.79
N LEU A 224 -15.82 -18.54 -11.44
CA LEU A 224 -15.41 -17.57 -10.43
C LEU A 224 -16.06 -17.89 -9.09
#